data_e4d38c13a31485ee7c2f7fa3fa6070fb
#
_entry.id   e4d38c13a31485ee7c2f7fa3fa6070fb
#
_cell.length_a   1.000
_cell.length_b   1.000
_cell.length_c   1.000
_cell.angle_alpha   90.00
_cell.angle_beta   90.00
_cell.angle_gamma   90.00
#
_symmetry.space_group_name_H-M   'P 1'
#
loop_
_entity.id
_entity.type
_entity.pdbx_description
1 polymer ?
#
loop_
_entity_poly.entity_id
_entity_poly.type
_entity_poly.pdbx_seq_one_letter_code
_entity_poly.pdbx_strand_id
1 'polypeptide(L)'
;DPLIRVQMQDEMLALQSKMKKTIVFITHDLSVVRHISDEIAVMYLGQCVERVPSKELFQNPLHPYTKTSLSAIPIPDLSTRGRKRQILTGEVRSPIEPKHGCCFAARCPNATAACAEHVCNLKEVEPNHFVSCVLYE
;
A
#
# COMPACT_ATOMS: atom_id res chain seq x y z
N ASP A 1 -11.11 -21.07 0.56
CA ASP A 1 -10.09 -22.10 0.76
C ASP A 1 -8.74 -21.57 0.27
N PRO A 2 -7.67 -21.62 1.07
CA PRO A 2 -6.34 -21.12 0.68
C PRO A 2 -5.79 -21.82 -0.57
N LEU A 3 -6.06 -23.11 -0.75
CA LEU A 3 -5.60 -23.89 -1.91
C LEU A 3 -6.23 -23.40 -3.22
N ILE A 4 -7.51 -23.12 -3.21
CA ILE A 4 -8.22 -22.60 -4.39
C ILE A 4 -7.66 -21.23 -4.76
N ARG A 5 -7.33 -20.40 -3.78
CA ARG A 5 -6.76 -19.07 -4.02
C ARG A 5 -5.40 -19.18 -4.72
N VAL A 6 -4.52 -20.04 -4.25
CA VAL A 6 -3.20 -20.28 -4.88
C VAL A 6 -3.36 -20.80 -6.31
N GLN A 7 -4.24 -21.78 -6.51
CA GLN A 7 -4.53 -22.33 -7.85
C GLN A 7 -5.02 -21.24 -8.84
N MET A 8 -5.96 -20.39 -8.40
CA MET A 8 -6.43 -19.28 -9.23
C MET A 8 -5.30 -18.30 -9.60
N GLN A 9 -4.40 -18.02 -8.67
CA GLN A 9 -3.25 -17.15 -8.92
C GLN A 9 -2.31 -17.73 -9.96
N ASP A 10 -1.98 -19.02 -9.85
CA ASP A 10 -1.12 -19.71 -10.80
C ASP A 10 -1.74 -19.75 -12.21
N GLU A 11 -3.04 -19.98 -12.30
CA GLU A 11 -3.78 -19.94 -13.57
C GLU A 11 -3.79 -18.53 -14.18
N MET A 12 -3.96 -17.48 -13.36
CA MET A 12 -3.90 -16.09 -13.84
C MET A 12 -2.52 -15.73 -14.38
N LEU A 13 -1.44 -16.13 -13.69
CA LEU A 13 -0.08 -15.91 -14.15
C LEU A 13 0.22 -16.67 -15.44
N ALA A 14 -0.27 -17.91 -15.55
CA ALA A 14 -0.12 -18.72 -16.76
C ALA A 14 -0.87 -18.07 -17.95
N LEU A 15 -2.08 -17.56 -17.72
CA LEU A 15 -2.85 -16.84 -18.74
C LEU A 15 -2.17 -15.54 -19.15
N GLN A 16 -1.65 -14.76 -18.20
CA GLN A 16 -0.91 -13.53 -18.47
C GLN A 16 0.28 -13.81 -19.40
N SER A 17 1.08 -14.80 -19.05
CA SER A 17 2.26 -15.19 -19.83
C SER A 17 1.87 -15.66 -21.25
N LYS A 18 0.85 -16.51 -21.36
CA LYS A 18 0.37 -17.07 -22.63
C LYS A 18 -0.23 -16.00 -23.56
N MET A 19 -1.02 -15.11 -22.98
CA MET A 19 -1.74 -14.08 -23.76
C MET A 19 -0.96 -12.78 -23.91
N LYS A 20 0.15 -12.60 -23.21
CA LYS A 20 0.95 -11.35 -23.16
C LYS A 20 0.09 -10.14 -22.83
N LYS A 21 -0.82 -10.26 -21.87
CA LYS A 21 -1.75 -9.20 -21.45
C LYS A 21 -1.31 -8.60 -20.13
N THR A 22 -1.63 -7.32 -19.95
CA THR A 22 -1.57 -6.68 -18.65
C THR A 22 -2.82 -7.03 -17.85
N ILE A 23 -2.63 -7.41 -16.59
CA ILE A 23 -3.72 -7.73 -15.66
C ILE A 23 -3.68 -6.70 -14.53
N VAL A 24 -4.84 -6.10 -14.23
CA VAL A 24 -5.03 -5.28 -13.03
C VAL A 24 -5.72 -6.15 -11.98
N PHE A 25 -5.03 -6.35 -10.86
CA PHE A 25 -5.52 -7.15 -9.74
C PHE A 25 -5.83 -6.27 -8.55
N ILE A 26 -7.08 -6.28 -8.07
CA ILE A 26 -7.52 -5.49 -6.92
C ILE A 26 -7.72 -6.43 -5.73
N THR A 27 -7.01 -6.19 -4.65
CA THR A 27 -7.07 -6.99 -3.44
C THR A 27 -6.73 -6.17 -2.20
N HIS A 28 -7.15 -6.64 -1.05
CA HIS A 28 -6.72 -6.12 0.25
C HIS A 28 -5.64 -7.01 0.90
N ASP A 29 -5.24 -8.09 0.25
CA ASP A 29 -4.26 -9.04 0.78
C ASP A 29 -2.87 -8.76 0.16
N LEU A 30 -2.04 -8.05 0.92
CA LEU A 30 -0.68 -7.68 0.49
C LEU A 30 0.25 -8.89 0.34
N SER A 31 -0.03 -10.02 1.02
CA SER A 31 0.77 -11.23 0.90
C SER A 31 0.64 -11.84 -0.49
N VAL A 32 -0.54 -11.78 -1.06
CA VAL A 32 -0.84 -12.23 -2.43
C VAL A 32 -0.15 -11.36 -3.45
N VAL A 33 -0.29 -10.04 -3.31
CA VAL A 33 0.24 -9.05 -4.26
C VAL A 33 1.75 -9.17 -4.45
N ARG A 34 2.48 -9.51 -3.37
CA ARG A 34 3.93 -9.70 -3.41
C ARG A 34 4.41 -10.70 -4.46
N HIS A 35 3.60 -11.73 -4.72
CA HIS A 35 3.99 -12.85 -5.59
C HIS A 35 3.52 -12.70 -7.02
N ILE A 36 2.44 -11.95 -7.26
CA ILE A 36 1.79 -11.90 -8.57
C ILE A 36 1.94 -10.56 -9.30
N SER A 37 2.42 -9.52 -8.63
CA SER A 37 2.45 -8.17 -9.21
C SER A 37 3.86 -7.71 -9.54
N ASP A 38 4.00 -7.06 -10.68
CA ASP A 38 5.23 -6.35 -11.07
C ASP A 38 5.28 -4.97 -10.41
N GLU A 39 4.15 -4.26 -10.40
CA GLU A 39 3.98 -2.93 -9.81
C GLU A 39 2.76 -2.91 -8.90
N ILE A 40 2.83 -2.15 -7.80
CA ILE A 40 1.76 -2.02 -6.82
C ILE A 40 1.38 -0.55 -6.68
N ALA A 41 0.08 -0.28 -6.75
CA ALA A 41 -0.52 0.99 -6.38
C ALA A 41 -1.30 0.82 -5.07
N VAL A 42 -0.83 1.45 -4.00
CA VAL A 42 -1.50 1.43 -2.70
C VAL A 42 -2.55 2.52 -2.67
N MET A 43 -3.80 2.12 -2.37
CA MET A 43 -4.95 3.02 -2.35
C MET A 43 -5.44 3.26 -0.92
N TYR A 44 -5.79 4.51 -0.60
CA TYR A 44 -6.46 4.86 0.66
C TYR A 44 -7.58 5.87 0.38
N LEU A 45 -8.81 5.56 0.79
CA LEU A 45 -10.01 6.38 0.57
C LEU A 45 -10.14 6.90 -0.88
N GLY A 46 -9.91 6.02 -1.86
CA GLY A 46 -10.04 6.36 -3.28
C GLY A 46 -8.83 7.07 -3.90
N GLN A 47 -7.81 7.40 -3.11
CA GLN A 47 -6.59 8.06 -3.58
C GLN A 47 -5.41 7.08 -3.64
N CYS A 48 -4.59 7.17 -4.68
CA CYS A 48 -3.32 6.45 -4.74
C CYS A 48 -2.30 7.19 -3.86
N VAL A 49 -1.85 6.56 -2.79
CA VAL A 49 -0.91 7.15 -1.84
C VAL A 49 0.54 6.76 -2.11
N GLU A 50 0.75 5.61 -2.75
CA GLU A 50 2.08 5.13 -3.13
C GLU A 50 1.98 4.21 -4.35
N ARG A 51 2.92 4.33 -5.30
CA ARG A 51 3.04 3.48 -6.48
C ARG A 51 4.50 3.13 -6.71
N VAL A 52 4.81 1.85 -6.83
CA VAL A 52 6.19 1.38 -6.82
C VAL A 52 6.29 -0.05 -7.33
N PRO A 53 7.46 -0.49 -7.87
CA PRO A 53 7.71 -1.90 -8.16
C PRO A 53 7.49 -2.78 -6.93
N SER A 54 6.87 -3.95 -7.14
CA SER A 54 6.45 -4.84 -6.06
C SER A 54 7.57 -5.15 -5.06
N LYS A 55 8.76 -5.47 -5.54
CA LYS A 55 9.90 -5.80 -4.68
C LYS A 55 10.28 -4.65 -3.76
N GLU A 56 10.25 -3.43 -4.28
CA GLU A 56 10.65 -2.23 -3.55
C GLU A 56 9.63 -1.87 -2.45
N LEU A 57 8.34 -2.05 -2.70
CA LEU A 57 7.30 -1.77 -1.70
C LEU A 57 7.55 -2.50 -0.37
N PHE A 58 8.01 -3.75 -0.43
CA PHE A 58 8.23 -4.56 0.77
C PHE A 58 9.59 -4.30 1.43
N GLN A 59 10.53 -3.71 0.73
CA GLN A 59 11.86 -3.38 1.24
C GLN A 59 11.92 -1.95 1.79
N ASN A 60 11.35 -1.01 1.05
CA ASN A 60 11.44 0.42 1.34
C ASN A 60 10.09 1.13 1.13
N PRO A 61 9.04 0.79 1.91
CA PRO A 61 7.78 1.54 1.86
C PRO A 61 8.00 2.98 2.32
N LEU A 62 7.49 3.96 1.59
CA LEU A 62 7.67 5.38 1.91
C LEU A 62 6.46 5.98 2.62
N HIS A 63 5.25 5.74 2.13
CA HIS A 63 4.06 6.34 2.72
C HIS A 63 3.75 5.76 4.11
N PRO A 64 3.42 6.57 5.13
CA PRO A 64 3.11 6.09 6.48
C PRO A 64 1.98 5.05 6.54
N TYR A 65 0.96 5.17 5.70
CA TYR A 65 -0.10 4.16 5.59
C TYR A 65 0.45 2.81 5.12
N THR A 66 1.30 2.80 4.09
CA THR A 66 1.92 1.57 3.57
C THR A 66 2.80 0.91 4.64
N LYS A 67 3.63 1.69 5.34
CA LYS A 67 4.46 1.20 6.46
C LYS A 67 3.63 0.50 7.52
N THR A 68 2.53 1.13 7.91
CA THR A 68 1.64 0.56 8.93
C THR A 68 0.93 -0.69 8.43
N SER A 69 0.42 -0.67 7.20
CA SER A 69 -0.27 -1.82 6.59
C SER A 69 0.66 -3.03 6.46
N LEU A 70 1.91 -2.81 6.02
CA LEU A 70 2.92 -3.87 5.94
C LEU A 70 3.33 -4.39 7.32
N SER A 71 3.38 -3.53 8.34
CA SER A 71 3.70 -3.93 9.72
C SER A 71 2.63 -4.85 10.34
N ALA A 72 1.41 -4.82 9.81
CA ALA A 72 0.29 -5.65 10.27
C ALA A 72 0.32 -7.08 9.66
N ILE A 73 1.10 -7.30 8.59
CA ILE A 73 1.23 -8.62 7.99
C ILE A 73 1.95 -9.56 8.96
N PRO A 74 1.34 -10.71 9.33
CA PRO A 74 2.00 -11.70 10.14
C PRO A 74 3.19 -12.30 9.39
N ILE A 75 4.40 -12.08 9.89
CA ILE A 75 5.58 -12.77 9.37
C ILE A 75 5.74 -14.05 10.19
N PRO A 76 5.73 -15.24 9.60
CA PRO A 76 5.89 -16.49 10.30
C PRO A 76 7.38 -16.74 10.64
N ASP A 77 8.01 -15.76 11.30
CA ASP A 77 9.40 -15.83 11.73
C ASP A 77 9.46 -15.57 13.23
N LEU A 78 10.00 -16.55 13.97
CA LEU A 78 10.14 -16.49 15.42
C LEU A 78 11.11 -15.40 15.87
N SER A 79 12.04 -14.97 15.03
CA SER A 79 12.99 -13.88 15.31
C SER A 79 12.30 -12.51 15.38
N THR A 80 11.10 -12.39 14.81
CA THR A 80 10.30 -11.16 14.82
C THR A 80 9.35 -11.05 16.02
N ARG A 81 9.39 -12.02 16.96
CA ARG A 81 8.67 -11.94 18.23
C ARG A 81 9.16 -10.73 19.03
N GLY A 82 8.33 -9.69 19.10
CA GLY A 82 8.68 -8.42 19.78
C GLY A 82 8.68 -7.20 18.87
N ARG A 83 8.50 -7.33 17.56
CA ARG A 83 8.25 -6.19 16.70
C ARG A 83 6.97 -5.48 17.12
N LYS A 84 7.11 -4.24 17.58
CA LYS A 84 5.96 -3.40 17.93
C LYS A 84 5.15 -3.14 16.64
N ARG A 85 3.96 -3.72 16.57
CA ARG A 85 3.01 -3.40 15.49
C ARG A 85 2.62 -1.94 15.64
N GLN A 86 2.69 -1.20 14.56
CA GLN A 86 2.13 0.16 14.54
C GLN A 86 0.61 0.02 14.43
N ILE A 87 -0.08 0.24 15.53
CA ILE A 87 -1.54 0.22 15.58
C ILE A 87 -2.00 1.60 15.12
N LEU A 88 -2.78 1.64 14.04
CA LEU A 88 -3.45 2.86 13.61
C LEU A 88 -4.52 3.23 14.64
N THR A 89 -4.33 4.36 15.29
CA THR A 89 -5.33 4.98 16.17
C THR A 89 -6.24 5.90 15.36
N GLY A 90 -7.47 6.09 15.79
CA GLY A 90 -8.45 6.96 15.15
C GLY A 90 -9.40 6.22 14.18
N GLU A 91 -10.52 6.86 13.91
CA GLU A 91 -11.57 6.35 13.03
C GLU A 91 -11.23 6.60 11.55
N VAL A 92 -11.68 5.69 10.68
CA VAL A 92 -11.62 5.91 9.25
C VAL A 92 -12.60 7.03 8.91
N ARG A 93 -12.10 8.11 8.31
CA ARG A 93 -12.97 9.20 7.86
C ARG A 93 -13.94 8.71 6.79
N SER A 94 -15.16 9.27 6.82
CA SER A 94 -16.13 9.03 5.75
C SER A 94 -15.55 9.52 4.41
N PRO A 95 -15.67 8.73 3.33
CA PRO A 95 -15.33 9.22 1.99
C PRO A 95 -16.34 10.23 1.44
N ILE A 96 -17.48 10.37 2.13
CA ILE A 96 -18.52 11.37 1.80
C ILE A 96 -18.05 12.71 2.36
N GLU A 97 -17.94 13.72 1.51
CA GLU A 97 -17.38 15.05 1.83
C GLU A 97 -15.92 14.99 2.32
N PRO A 98 -14.97 14.65 1.44
CA PRO A 98 -13.57 14.62 1.81
C PRO A 98 -13.12 16.03 2.24
N LYS A 99 -12.58 16.13 3.45
CA LYS A 99 -11.98 17.38 3.93
C LYS A 99 -10.72 17.69 3.12
N HIS A 100 -10.41 18.97 2.97
CA HIS A 100 -9.13 19.39 2.38
C HIS A 100 -7.95 18.75 3.09
N GLY A 101 -6.84 18.57 2.36
CA GLY A 101 -5.60 18.01 2.87
C GLY A 101 -5.46 16.50 2.68
N CYS A 102 -4.45 15.93 3.31
CA CYS A 102 -4.12 14.53 3.20
C CYS A 102 -5.22 13.63 3.78
N CYS A 103 -5.73 12.69 2.99
CA CYS A 103 -6.81 11.77 3.39
C CYS A 103 -6.41 10.89 4.60
N PHE A 104 -5.13 10.63 4.80
CA PHE A 104 -4.60 9.81 5.89
C PHE A 104 -4.22 10.62 7.14
N ALA A 105 -4.21 11.96 7.10
CA ALA A 105 -3.72 12.83 8.18
C ALA A 105 -4.27 12.49 9.57
N ALA A 106 -5.56 12.16 9.68
CA ALA A 106 -6.19 11.85 10.97
C ALA A 106 -5.65 10.59 11.67
N ARG A 107 -5.02 9.69 10.91
CA ARG A 107 -4.51 8.41 11.42
C ARG A 107 -2.99 8.28 11.23
N CYS A 108 -2.38 9.29 10.65
CA CYS A 108 -0.95 9.28 10.37
C CYS A 108 -0.15 9.55 11.64
N PRO A 109 0.79 8.66 12.03
CA PRO A 109 1.66 8.89 13.19
C PRO A 109 2.61 10.08 13.00
N ASN A 110 2.85 10.48 11.74
CA ASN A 110 3.75 11.57 11.35
C ASN A 110 2.98 12.81 10.85
N ALA A 111 1.69 12.94 11.20
CA ALA A 111 0.89 14.07 10.75
C ALA A 111 1.45 15.40 11.25
N THR A 112 1.51 16.38 10.35
CA THR A 112 1.87 17.78 10.65
C THR A 112 0.70 18.69 10.32
N ALA A 113 0.78 19.97 10.72
CA ALA A 113 -0.23 20.97 10.37
C ALA A 113 -0.40 21.10 8.84
N ALA A 114 0.69 21.02 8.08
CA ALA A 114 0.67 21.06 6.63
C ALA A 114 -0.19 19.93 6.00
N CYS A 115 -0.26 18.76 6.62
CA CYS A 115 -1.10 17.67 6.13
C CYS A 115 -2.60 17.98 6.13
N ALA A 116 -3.05 18.94 6.93
CA ALA A 116 -4.46 19.34 6.99
C ALA A 116 -4.85 20.32 5.87
N GLU A 117 -3.89 21.05 5.35
CA GLU A 117 -4.10 22.13 4.39
C GLU A 117 -3.68 21.75 2.97
N HIS A 118 -2.73 20.82 2.84
CA HIS A 118 -2.11 20.48 1.58
C HIS A 118 -2.55 19.13 1.04
N VAL A 119 -3.01 19.12 -0.21
CA VAL A 119 -3.32 17.89 -0.96
C VAL A 119 -2.08 17.52 -1.76
N CYS A 120 -1.37 16.48 -1.30
CA CYS A 120 -0.20 16.00 -2.02
C CYS A 120 -0.60 15.30 -3.31
N ASN A 121 0.11 15.59 -4.37
CA ASN A 121 0.05 14.82 -5.61
C ASN A 121 1.06 13.66 -5.56
N LEU A 122 0.79 12.63 -6.34
CA LEU A 122 1.71 11.52 -6.51
C LEU A 122 2.97 12.03 -7.23
N LYS A 123 4.10 12.03 -6.53
CA LYS A 123 5.39 12.56 -7.00
C LYS A 123 6.45 11.48 -6.95
N GLU A 124 7.30 11.42 -7.95
CA GLU A 124 8.45 10.52 -7.98
C GLU A 124 9.50 11.00 -6.98
N VAL A 125 9.81 10.16 -6.00
CA VAL A 125 10.78 10.43 -4.92
C VAL A 125 12.08 9.67 -5.16
N GLU A 126 11.96 8.46 -5.65
CA GLU A 126 13.05 7.59 -6.07
C GLU A 126 12.71 7.00 -7.45
N PRO A 127 13.66 6.46 -8.21
CA PRO A 127 13.39 5.91 -9.53
C PRO A 127 12.23 4.91 -9.53
N ASN A 128 11.16 5.22 -10.27
CA ASN A 128 9.92 4.44 -10.34
C ASN A 128 9.16 4.30 -9.00
N HIS A 129 9.47 5.12 -7.99
CA HIS A 129 8.81 5.12 -6.70
C HIS A 129 8.11 6.44 -6.46
N PHE A 130 6.79 6.41 -6.51
CA PHE A 130 5.92 7.57 -6.43
C PHE A 130 5.17 7.58 -5.10
N VAL A 131 5.13 8.72 -4.45
CA VAL A 131 4.48 8.90 -3.14
C VAL A 131 3.67 10.19 -3.11
N SER A 132 2.51 10.14 -2.48
CA SER A 132 1.65 11.29 -2.20
C SER A 132 1.70 11.62 -0.72
N CYS A 133 2.76 12.33 -0.28
CA CYS A 133 2.96 12.64 1.13
C CYS A 133 3.81 13.91 1.32
N VAL A 134 3.37 14.80 2.21
CA VAL A 134 4.06 16.07 2.55
C VAL A 134 5.51 15.83 3.02
N LEU A 135 5.82 14.69 3.60
CA LEU A 135 7.17 14.37 4.06
C LEU A 135 8.21 14.25 2.92
N TYR A 136 7.75 14.17 1.67
CA TYR A 136 8.58 13.98 0.47
C TYR A 136 8.39 15.10 -0.57
N GLU A 137 7.78 16.23 -0.18
CA GLU A 137 7.63 17.43 -1.02
C GLU A 137 8.85 18.33 -1.04
#